data_2280f6c948062f165ebfe90d8f32b4eb
#
_entry.id   2280f6c948062f165ebfe90d8f32b4eb
#
_cell.length_a   1.000
_cell.length_b   1.000
_cell.length_c   1.000
_cell.angle_alpha   90.00
_cell.angle_beta   90.00
_cell.angle_gamma   90.00
#
_symmetry.space_group_name_H-M   'P 1'
#
loop_
_entity.id
_entity.type
_entity.pdbx_description
1 polymer ?
#
loop_
_entity_poly.entity_id
_entity_poly.type
_entity_poly.pdbx_seq_one_letter_code
_entity_poly.pdbx_strand_id
1 'polypeptide(L)'
;MADTIKKNLNKPDETRTFPKGKIEVVKIGDLTFGKATFEPGWKWSECLKSIVGTKSCMVNHNGYVVSGRMHIKMDAGSEIDIGPGDVFVCPPGHDAWIVGSEPCVAYDFTGAETYAKKA
;
A
#
# COMPACT_ATOMS: atom_id res chain seq x y z
N MET A 1 -30.90 7.75 -10.14
CA MET A 1 -30.05 8.84 -10.62
C MET A 1 -28.80 8.93 -9.74
N ALA A 2 -27.64 9.02 -10.35
CA ALA A 2 -26.39 9.08 -9.61
C ALA A 2 -26.05 10.51 -9.23
N ASP A 3 -25.57 10.69 -8.01
CA ASP A 3 -25.11 11.97 -7.50
C ASP A 3 -23.60 11.96 -7.30
N THR A 4 -23.02 13.16 -7.22
CA THR A 4 -21.65 13.31 -6.79
C THR A 4 -21.56 13.03 -5.29
N ILE A 5 -20.63 12.16 -4.90
CA ILE A 5 -20.38 11.81 -3.51
C ILE A 5 -18.91 12.07 -3.18
N LYS A 6 -18.62 12.35 -1.92
CA LYS A 6 -17.24 12.55 -1.47
C LYS A 6 -17.03 11.97 -0.08
N LYS A 7 -15.81 11.57 0.17
CA LYS A 7 -15.27 11.26 1.51
C LYS A 7 -13.88 11.85 1.62
N ASN A 8 -13.29 11.76 2.79
CA ASN A 8 -11.96 12.31 3.03
C ASN A 8 -11.08 11.26 3.70
N LEU A 9 -9.88 11.05 3.17
CA LEU A 9 -8.92 10.10 3.74
C LEU A 9 -8.41 10.49 5.12
N ASN A 10 -8.58 11.75 5.52
CA ASN A 10 -8.28 12.18 6.89
C ASN A 10 -9.36 11.72 7.89
N LYS A 11 -10.47 11.19 7.39
CA LYS A 11 -11.53 10.57 8.19
C LYS A 11 -11.84 9.18 7.61
N PRO A 12 -10.89 8.24 7.75
CA PRO A 12 -11.03 6.93 7.12
C PRO A 12 -12.17 6.12 7.73
N ASP A 13 -12.77 5.25 6.91
CA ASP A 13 -13.76 4.28 7.37
C ASP A 13 -13.10 3.17 8.17
N GLU A 14 -11.85 2.87 7.85
CA GLU A 14 -11.07 1.82 8.48
C GLU A 14 -9.59 2.21 8.51
N THR A 15 -8.89 1.88 9.58
CA THR A 15 -7.44 2.00 9.66
C THR A 15 -6.88 0.66 10.09
N ARG A 16 -5.93 0.11 9.32
CA ARG A 16 -5.21 -1.10 9.65
C ARG A 16 -3.78 -0.72 9.98
N THR A 17 -3.33 -1.09 11.18
CA THR A 17 -1.96 -0.83 11.61
C THR A 17 -1.14 -2.11 11.57
N PHE A 18 0.15 -1.97 11.33
CA PHE A 18 1.12 -3.06 11.34
C PHE A 18 2.47 -2.50 11.77
N PRO A 19 3.45 -3.34 12.09
CA PRO A 19 4.76 -2.83 12.49
C PRO A 19 5.31 -1.86 11.43
N LYS A 20 5.69 -0.66 11.88
CA LYS A 20 6.27 0.42 11.07
C LYS A 20 5.36 0.94 9.94
N GLY A 21 4.04 0.88 10.16
CA GLY A 21 3.16 1.45 9.15
C GLY A 21 1.68 1.32 9.44
N LYS A 22 0.90 1.87 8.52
CA LYS A 22 -0.56 1.81 8.55
C LYS A 22 -1.12 2.02 7.15
N ILE A 23 -2.36 1.59 6.96
CA ILE A 23 -3.15 1.98 5.81
C ILE A 23 -4.50 2.50 6.28
N GLU A 24 -4.87 3.68 5.80
CA GLU A 24 -6.16 4.31 6.06
C GLU A 24 -7.03 4.11 4.83
N VAL A 25 -8.24 3.58 5.01
CA VAL A 25 -9.08 3.11 3.92
C VAL A 25 -10.41 3.86 3.92
N VAL A 26 -10.81 4.30 2.74
CA VAL A 26 -12.10 4.93 2.49
C VAL A 26 -12.85 4.10 1.46
N LYS A 27 -14.11 3.77 1.77
CA LYS A 27 -15.03 3.09 0.85
C LYS A 27 -16.06 4.11 0.38
N ILE A 28 -16.11 4.34 -0.91
CA ILE A 28 -16.99 5.34 -1.51
C ILE A 28 -17.61 4.77 -2.79
N GLY A 29 -18.96 4.63 -2.80
CA GLY A 29 -19.64 3.93 -3.88
C GLY A 29 -19.09 2.52 -4.00
N ASP A 30 -18.70 2.11 -5.20
CA ASP A 30 -18.11 0.81 -5.47
C ASP A 30 -16.57 0.83 -5.40
N LEU A 31 -16.00 1.95 -4.97
CA LEU A 31 -14.55 2.16 -4.97
C LEU A 31 -13.99 2.07 -3.56
N THR A 32 -12.76 1.61 -3.45
CA THR A 32 -12.00 1.58 -2.19
C THR A 32 -10.66 2.23 -2.44
N PHE A 33 -10.36 3.29 -1.69
CA PHE A 33 -9.09 4.00 -1.78
C PHE A 33 -8.33 3.85 -0.48
N GLY A 34 -7.00 3.73 -0.58
CA GLY A 34 -6.14 3.66 0.59
C GLY A 34 -5.05 4.72 0.56
N LYS A 35 -4.68 5.17 1.76
CA LYS A 35 -3.47 5.95 1.99
C LYS A 35 -2.58 5.15 2.90
N ALA A 36 -1.48 4.66 2.36
CA ALA A 36 -0.51 3.86 3.10
C ALA A 36 0.65 4.75 3.55
N THR A 37 1.06 4.58 4.80
CA THR A 37 2.23 5.24 5.38
C THR A 37 3.17 4.17 5.89
N PHE A 38 4.42 4.18 5.41
CA PHE A 38 5.45 3.23 5.79
C PHE A 38 6.62 3.98 6.39
N GLU A 39 7.00 3.60 7.60
CA GLU A 39 8.14 4.22 8.29
C GLU A 39 9.47 3.64 7.78
N PRO A 40 10.58 4.37 7.99
CA PRO A 40 11.90 3.82 7.69
C PRO A 40 12.12 2.47 8.37
N GLY A 41 12.71 1.53 7.64
CA GLY A 41 12.92 0.16 8.13
C GLY A 41 11.76 -0.79 7.86
N TRP A 42 10.63 -0.31 7.35
CA TRP A 42 9.54 -1.19 6.96
C TRP A 42 9.97 -2.10 5.80
N LYS A 43 9.60 -3.38 5.91
CA LYS A 43 9.76 -4.37 4.87
C LYS A 43 8.57 -5.33 4.95
N TRP A 44 7.91 -5.58 3.83
CA TRP A 44 6.70 -6.40 3.82
C TRP A 44 6.93 -7.77 4.43
N SER A 45 8.02 -8.45 4.05
CA SER A 45 8.33 -9.80 4.55
C SER A 45 8.63 -9.85 6.05
N GLU A 46 8.97 -8.73 6.68
CA GLU A 46 9.21 -8.64 8.12
C GLU A 46 8.00 -8.13 8.89
N CYS A 47 7.24 -7.20 8.30
CA CYS A 47 6.19 -6.48 9.01
C CYS A 47 4.78 -6.99 8.74
N LEU A 48 4.54 -7.60 7.60
CA LEU A 48 3.21 -8.01 7.16
C LEU A 48 3.05 -9.49 6.88
N LYS A 49 4.13 -10.17 6.53
CA LYS A 49 4.07 -11.57 6.12
C LYS A 49 3.37 -12.46 7.14
N SER A 50 3.67 -12.30 8.42
CA SER A 50 3.04 -13.10 9.48
C SER A 50 1.57 -12.76 9.70
N ILE A 51 1.17 -11.51 9.44
CA ILE A 51 -0.22 -11.07 9.54
C ILE A 51 -1.04 -11.64 8.39
N VAL A 52 -0.52 -11.53 7.18
CA VAL A 52 -1.22 -11.92 5.95
C VAL A 52 -1.21 -13.44 5.77
N GLY A 53 -0.11 -14.10 6.06
CA GLY A 53 0.00 -15.56 5.99
C GLY A 53 0.40 -16.10 4.63
N THR A 54 0.90 -15.26 3.73
CA THR A 54 1.39 -15.67 2.41
C THR A 54 2.91 -15.52 2.31
N LYS A 55 3.54 -16.19 1.36
CA LYS A 55 4.98 -16.14 1.13
C LYS A 55 5.44 -14.77 0.67
N SER A 56 4.66 -14.13 -0.17
CA SER A 56 4.89 -12.77 -0.69
C SER A 56 3.58 -12.03 -0.74
N CYS A 57 3.63 -10.72 -0.99
CA CYS A 57 2.42 -9.92 -1.10
C CYS A 57 1.68 -10.29 -2.39
N MET A 58 0.47 -10.77 -2.26
CA MET A 58 -0.36 -11.23 -3.39
C MET A 58 -1.42 -10.20 -3.78
N VAL A 59 -1.36 -9.01 -3.22
CA VAL A 59 -2.28 -7.92 -3.55
C VAL A 59 -1.79 -7.22 -4.82
N ASN A 60 -2.72 -6.98 -5.74
CA ASN A 60 -2.46 -6.16 -6.91
C ASN A 60 -2.62 -4.69 -6.51
N HIS A 61 -1.56 -3.90 -6.69
CA HIS A 61 -1.57 -2.48 -6.37
C HIS A 61 -1.46 -1.63 -7.62
N ASN A 62 -2.21 -0.54 -7.67
CA ASN A 62 -1.86 0.57 -8.52
C ASN A 62 -2.13 1.87 -7.77
N GLY A 63 -1.23 2.82 -7.91
CA GLY A 63 -1.32 4.01 -7.10
C GLY A 63 -0.32 5.09 -7.46
N TYR A 64 -0.11 5.97 -6.49
CA TYR A 64 0.69 7.18 -6.64
C TYR A 64 1.50 7.42 -5.37
N VAL A 65 2.80 7.67 -5.51
CA VAL A 65 3.68 7.99 -4.38
C VAL A 65 3.70 9.49 -4.13
N VAL A 66 3.39 9.88 -2.91
CA VAL A 66 3.39 11.29 -2.47
C VAL A 66 4.78 11.69 -1.97
N SER A 67 5.37 10.86 -1.12
CA SER A 67 6.67 11.15 -0.48
C SER A 67 7.38 9.86 -0.11
N GLY A 68 8.69 9.97 0.09
CA GLY A 68 9.52 8.83 0.43
C GLY A 68 9.85 7.97 -0.79
N ARG A 69 10.54 6.85 -0.54
CA ARG A 69 10.96 5.92 -1.59
C ARG A 69 10.75 4.48 -1.13
N MET A 70 10.36 3.65 -2.08
CA MET A 70 10.15 2.23 -1.86
C MET A 70 10.83 1.43 -2.95
N HIS A 71 11.49 0.34 -2.55
CA HIS A 71 12.04 -0.66 -3.47
C HIS A 71 11.07 -1.84 -3.53
N ILE A 72 10.74 -2.29 -4.73
CA ILE A 72 9.84 -3.42 -4.96
C ILE A 72 10.61 -4.49 -5.70
N LYS A 73 10.54 -5.72 -5.18
CA LYS A 73 11.17 -6.89 -5.79
C LYS A 73 10.09 -7.93 -6.07
N MET A 74 9.94 -8.26 -7.35
CA MET A 74 9.03 -9.33 -7.77
C MET A 74 9.66 -10.70 -7.50
N ASP A 75 8.83 -11.68 -7.18
CA ASP A 75 9.30 -13.06 -6.98
C ASP A 75 10.01 -13.61 -8.23
N ALA A 76 9.58 -13.15 -9.41
CA ALA A 76 10.20 -13.53 -10.68
C ALA A 76 11.57 -12.86 -10.92
N GLY A 77 11.97 -11.90 -10.09
CA GLY A 77 13.31 -11.32 -10.08
C GLY A 77 13.44 -9.88 -10.53
N SER A 78 12.43 -9.27 -11.16
CA SER A 78 12.51 -7.87 -11.53
C SER A 78 12.40 -6.95 -10.30
N GLU A 79 13.10 -5.82 -10.34
CA GLU A 79 13.16 -4.88 -9.22
C GLU A 79 13.04 -3.45 -9.73
N ILE A 80 12.32 -2.61 -8.99
CA ILE A 80 12.23 -1.18 -9.28
C ILE A 80 12.19 -0.38 -7.99
N ASP A 81 12.61 0.88 -8.08
CA ASP A 81 12.37 1.88 -7.06
C ASP A 81 11.25 2.80 -7.50
N ILE A 82 10.37 3.15 -6.56
CA ILE A 82 9.35 4.17 -6.77
C ILE A 82 9.54 5.30 -5.75
N GLY A 83 9.24 6.52 -6.17
CA GLY A 83 9.43 7.73 -5.37
C GLY A 83 8.41 8.80 -5.71
N PRO A 84 8.55 10.00 -5.12
CA PRO A 84 7.55 11.06 -5.25
C PRO A 84 7.20 11.36 -6.70
N GLY A 85 5.90 11.37 -6.99
CA GLY A 85 5.38 11.64 -8.32
C GLY A 85 5.20 10.40 -9.19
N ASP A 86 5.71 9.24 -8.77
CA ASP A 86 5.57 8.02 -9.55
C ASP A 86 4.16 7.46 -9.45
N VAL A 87 3.61 7.12 -10.59
CA VAL A 87 2.41 6.29 -10.72
C VAL A 87 2.90 4.86 -10.96
N PHE A 88 2.37 3.90 -10.25
CA PHE A 88 2.88 2.53 -10.32
C PHE A 88 1.79 1.49 -10.45
N VAL A 89 2.16 0.37 -11.06
CA VAL A 89 1.39 -0.86 -11.05
C VAL A 89 2.30 -1.94 -10.46
N CYS A 90 1.82 -2.62 -9.43
CA CYS A 90 2.55 -3.70 -8.77
C CYS A 90 1.68 -4.96 -8.73
N PRO A 91 1.96 -5.94 -9.60
CA PRO A 91 1.19 -7.19 -9.62
C PRO A 91 1.43 -8.03 -8.37
N PRO A 92 0.58 -9.05 -8.12
CA PRO A 92 0.81 -10.02 -7.05
C PRO A 92 2.16 -10.72 -7.16
N GLY A 93 2.72 -11.14 -6.03
CA GLY A 93 3.98 -11.88 -6.00
C GLY A 93 5.19 -10.96 -5.83
N HIS A 94 5.17 -10.12 -4.79
CA HIS A 94 6.27 -9.20 -4.52
C HIS A 94 6.59 -9.07 -3.04
N ASP A 95 7.82 -8.62 -2.77
CA ASP A 95 8.25 -8.02 -1.51
C ASP A 95 8.55 -6.55 -1.77
N ALA A 96 8.57 -5.74 -0.72
CA ALA A 96 8.88 -4.32 -0.83
C ALA A 96 9.46 -3.82 0.49
N TRP A 97 10.30 -2.81 0.42
CA TRP A 97 10.87 -2.17 1.60
C TRP A 97 11.15 -0.69 1.35
N ILE A 98 11.24 0.04 2.45
CA ILE A 98 11.48 1.49 2.40
C ILE A 98 12.97 1.76 2.25
N VAL A 99 13.30 2.67 1.35
CA VAL A 99 14.66 3.12 1.07
C VAL A 99 14.82 4.51 1.67
N GLY A 100 15.89 4.71 2.42
CA GLY A 100 16.20 6.02 3.00
C GLY A 100 15.64 6.19 4.40
N SER A 101 15.66 7.43 4.88
CA SER A 101 15.39 7.79 6.27
C SER A 101 14.07 8.55 6.48
N GLU A 102 13.26 8.71 5.45
CA GLU A 102 11.94 9.36 5.58
C GLU A 102 10.79 8.38 5.30
N PRO A 103 9.62 8.63 5.90
CA PRO A 103 8.44 7.79 5.63
C PRO A 103 8.04 7.85 4.16
N CYS A 104 7.50 6.75 3.65
CA CYS A 104 6.90 6.68 2.34
C CYS A 104 5.39 6.76 2.47
N VAL A 105 4.78 7.70 1.77
CA VAL A 105 3.32 7.86 1.73
C VAL A 105 2.86 7.62 0.29
N ALA A 106 1.93 6.70 0.14
CA ALA A 106 1.40 6.35 -1.18
C ALA A 106 -0.11 6.17 -1.13
N TYR A 107 -0.78 6.56 -2.21
CA TYR A 107 -2.20 6.23 -2.41
C TYR A 107 -2.30 4.94 -3.20
N ASP A 108 -3.24 4.08 -2.81
CA ASP A 108 -3.56 2.83 -3.48
C ASP A 108 -5.01 2.90 -3.96
N PHE A 109 -5.20 2.69 -5.26
CA PHE A 109 -6.51 2.82 -5.90
C PHE A 109 -7.22 1.48 -6.10
N THR A 110 -6.56 0.35 -5.88
CA THR A 110 -7.14 -0.98 -6.10
C THR A 110 -6.91 -1.97 -4.97
N GLY A 111 -5.73 -1.98 -4.34
CA GLY A 111 -5.35 -3.00 -3.37
C GLY A 111 -5.82 -2.79 -1.95
N ALA A 112 -6.33 -1.59 -1.63
CA ALA A 112 -6.61 -1.19 -0.25
C ALA A 112 -7.67 -2.06 0.43
N GLU A 113 -8.58 -2.65 -0.31
CA GLU A 113 -9.66 -3.47 0.27
C GLU A 113 -9.12 -4.67 1.02
N THR A 114 -8.08 -5.31 0.52
CA THR A 114 -7.54 -6.55 1.09
C THR A 114 -6.15 -6.41 1.72
N TYR A 115 -5.48 -5.27 1.52
CA TYR A 115 -4.11 -5.08 2.00
C TYR A 115 -4.02 -5.17 3.52
N ALA A 116 -2.97 -5.80 4.01
CA ALA A 116 -2.70 -6.00 5.44
C ALA A 116 -3.78 -6.82 6.16
N LYS A 117 -4.56 -7.59 5.42
CA LYS A 117 -5.53 -8.54 5.97
C LYS A 117 -5.00 -9.95 5.77
N LYS A 118 -5.42 -10.85 6.66
CA LYS A 118 -5.14 -12.28 6.51
C LYS A 118 -5.71 -12.78 5.17
N ALA A 119 -4.88 -13.48 4.44
CA ALA A 119 -5.27 -14.06 3.17
C ALA A 119 -6.22 -15.25 3.34
#